data_5f3d170539e533575cfab1876e491075
#
_entry.id   5f3d170539e533575cfab1876e491075
#
_cell.length_a   1.000
_cell.length_b   1.000
_cell.length_c   1.000
_cell.angle_alpha   90.00
_cell.angle_beta   90.00
_cell.angle_gamma   90.00
#
_symmetry.space_group_name_H-M   'P 1'
#
loop_
_entity.id
_entity.type
_entity.pdbx_description
1 polymer ?
#
loop_
_entity_poly.entity_id
_entity_poly.type
_entity_poly.pdbx_seq_one_letter_code
_entity_poly.pdbx_strand_id
1 'polypeptide(L)'
;MTNMLAGIQSSVCLVNIYISGVCCRVSGQAVIEHILDTVGLRSMFSKIYTNPASFDNSGCLQLSPYHDQDWCTMSPANMCKGHILDEHCRQSSIKYDVVAFVGDGENDFCPTVRLRETDVVFPRRGFPLDKHITEGRDKVAATVRPWETGYDILNAVKEVFMNAKA
;
A
#
# COMPACT_ATOMS: atom_id res chain seq x y z
N MET A 1 -10.30 14.73 -12.15
CA MET A 1 -9.50 14.31 -10.98
C MET A 1 -8.01 14.65 -11.09
N THR A 2 -7.49 14.86 -12.27
CA THR A 2 -6.06 15.02 -12.56
C THR A 2 -5.43 16.34 -12.08
N ASN A 3 -6.20 17.38 -11.76
CA ASN A 3 -5.67 18.70 -11.39
C ASN A 3 -5.68 19.02 -9.88
N MET A 4 -6.10 18.08 -9.01
CA MET A 4 -6.23 18.36 -7.58
C MET A 4 -4.94 18.10 -6.76
N LEU A 5 -4.00 17.35 -7.31
CA LEU A 5 -2.75 17.02 -6.61
C LEU A 5 -1.56 17.91 -7.00
N ALA A 6 -1.70 18.75 -8.02
CA ALA A 6 -0.63 19.60 -8.54
C ALA A 6 -0.19 20.75 -7.61
N GLY A 7 -0.83 20.91 -6.45
CA GLY A 7 -0.51 21.97 -5.47
C GLY A 7 0.18 21.49 -4.18
N ILE A 8 0.43 20.18 -4.04
CA ILE A 8 1.02 19.62 -2.82
C ILE A 8 2.54 19.60 -2.98
N GLN A 9 3.20 20.61 -2.41
CA GLN A 9 4.67 20.71 -2.36
C GLN A 9 5.32 19.82 -1.29
N SER A 10 4.53 19.07 -0.52
CA SER A 10 5.02 18.09 0.47
C SER A 10 5.29 16.76 -0.22
N SER A 11 6.44 16.16 0.04
CA SER A 11 6.81 14.84 -0.49
C SER A 11 5.97 13.77 0.20
N VAL A 12 4.84 13.43 -0.39
CA VAL A 12 3.91 12.43 0.12
C VAL A 12 4.11 11.12 -0.63
N CYS A 13 4.40 10.07 0.10
CA CYS A 13 4.32 8.71 -0.41
C CYS A 13 2.94 8.13 -0.10
N LEU A 14 2.05 8.10 -1.09
CA LEU A 14 0.86 7.26 -1.04
C LEU A 14 1.31 5.83 -1.40
N VAL A 15 1.59 5.05 -0.37
CA VAL A 15 1.86 3.63 -0.56
C VAL A 15 0.53 2.92 -0.60
N ASN A 16 0.00 2.76 -1.80
CA ASN A 16 -1.07 1.83 -2.04
C ASN A 16 -0.47 0.50 -2.51
N ILE A 17 -0.07 -0.34 -1.55
CA ILE A 17 0.28 -1.74 -1.81
C ILE A 17 -1.03 -2.57 -1.91
N TYR A 18 -2.11 -1.92 -2.27
CA TYR A 18 -3.47 -2.46 -2.27
C TYR A 18 -3.68 -3.60 -3.27
N ILE A 19 -2.76 -3.81 -4.17
CA ILE A 19 -2.96 -4.71 -5.29
C ILE A 19 -2.68 -6.18 -4.93
N SER A 20 -2.20 -6.47 -3.74
CA SER A 20 -2.05 -7.86 -3.30
C SER A 20 -3.21 -8.36 -2.43
N GLY A 21 -4.16 -7.52 -2.02
CA GLY A 21 -5.24 -7.87 -1.09
C GLY A 21 -6.52 -8.44 -1.72
N VAL A 22 -6.78 -8.19 -2.99
CA VAL A 22 -8.08 -8.53 -3.59
C VAL A 22 -8.10 -9.91 -4.24
N CYS A 23 -6.94 -10.50 -4.56
CA CYS A 23 -6.88 -11.85 -5.10
C CYS A 23 -5.54 -12.50 -4.78
N CYS A 24 -5.34 -12.87 -3.53
CA CYS A 24 -4.08 -13.41 -3.01
C CYS A 24 -3.57 -14.71 -3.65
N ARG A 25 -4.21 -15.22 -4.67
CA ARG A 25 -3.76 -16.44 -5.36
C ARG A 25 -3.74 -16.35 -6.88
N VAL A 26 -4.26 -15.28 -7.47
CA VAL A 26 -4.41 -15.20 -8.93
C VAL A 26 -3.94 -13.86 -9.52
N SER A 27 -3.69 -12.83 -8.72
CA SER A 27 -3.24 -11.53 -9.22
C SER A 27 -1.73 -11.42 -9.18
N GLY A 28 -1.12 -11.48 -10.33
CA GLY A 28 0.28 -11.13 -10.53
C GLY A 28 0.39 -9.82 -11.32
N GLN A 29 1.62 -9.40 -11.59
CA GLN A 29 1.95 -8.15 -12.26
C GLN A 29 1.12 -7.91 -13.53
N ALA A 30 1.01 -8.90 -14.39
CA ALA A 30 0.29 -8.79 -15.66
C ALA A 30 -1.20 -8.42 -15.49
N VAL A 31 -1.87 -8.99 -14.47
CA VAL A 31 -3.30 -8.71 -14.20
C VAL A 31 -3.47 -7.29 -13.68
N ILE A 32 -2.59 -6.86 -12.78
CA ILE A 32 -2.65 -5.53 -12.17
C ILE A 32 -2.41 -4.44 -13.20
N GLU A 33 -1.37 -4.59 -14.01
CA GLU A 33 -1.04 -3.64 -15.07
C GLU A 33 -2.19 -3.55 -16.07
N HIS A 34 -2.74 -4.68 -16.49
CA HIS A 34 -3.91 -4.72 -17.39
C HIS A 34 -5.13 -3.98 -16.81
N ILE A 35 -5.45 -4.19 -15.54
CA ILE A 35 -6.56 -3.48 -14.88
C ILE A 35 -6.28 -1.98 -14.83
N LEU A 36 -5.09 -1.56 -14.41
CA LEU A 36 -4.74 -0.14 -14.29
C LEU A 36 -4.73 0.56 -15.65
N ASP A 37 -4.28 -0.11 -16.70
CA ASP A 37 -4.32 0.39 -18.08
C ASP A 37 -5.76 0.52 -18.58
N THR A 38 -6.60 -0.50 -18.34
CA THR A 38 -7.99 -0.51 -18.76
C THR A 38 -8.80 0.63 -18.13
N VAL A 39 -8.53 0.96 -16.87
CA VAL A 39 -9.22 2.06 -16.17
C VAL A 39 -8.48 3.41 -16.28
N GLY A 40 -7.38 3.47 -17.03
CA GLY A 40 -6.61 4.69 -17.26
C GLY A 40 -5.88 5.23 -16.02
N LEU A 41 -5.57 4.40 -15.05
CA LEU A 41 -4.94 4.80 -13.79
C LEU A 41 -3.45 4.43 -13.69
N ARG A 42 -2.88 3.75 -14.70
CA ARG A 42 -1.48 3.28 -14.64
C ARG A 42 -0.48 4.40 -14.36
N SER A 43 -0.67 5.57 -14.99
CA SER A 43 0.21 6.73 -14.81
C SER A 43 0.14 7.40 -13.43
N MET A 44 -0.85 7.05 -12.61
CA MET A 44 -0.97 7.53 -11.23
C MET A 44 0.00 6.83 -10.27
N PHE A 45 0.57 5.69 -10.68
CA PHE A 45 1.47 4.88 -9.87
C PHE A 45 2.91 5.03 -10.36
N SER A 46 3.77 5.58 -9.53
CA SER A 46 5.20 5.68 -9.83
C SER A 46 5.88 4.30 -9.80
N LYS A 47 5.38 3.38 -8.98
CA LYS A 47 5.91 2.02 -8.87
C LYS A 47 4.81 1.03 -8.46
N ILE A 48 4.94 -0.21 -8.93
CA ILE A 48 4.06 -1.34 -8.59
C ILE A 48 4.96 -2.45 -8.03
N TYR A 49 4.62 -2.94 -6.84
CA TYR A 49 5.27 -4.07 -6.20
C TYR A 49 4.26 -5.19 -6.05
N THR A 50 4.49 -6.30 -6.72
CA THR A 50 3.59 -7.46 -6.73
C THR A 50 4.34 -8.71 -7.17
N ASN A 51 3.75 -9.88 -6.97
CA ASN A 51 4.31 -11.12 -7.46
C ASN A 51 4.50 -11.04 -8.99
N PRO A 52 5.70 -11.36 -9.51
CA PRO A 52 5.92 -11.44 -10.95
C PRO A 52 4.92 -12.40 -11.61
N ALA A 53 4.41 -12.03 -12.76
CA ALA A 53 3.48 -12.84 -13.51
C ALA A 53 3.74 -12.72 -15.01
N SER A 54 3.72 -13.85 -15.70
CA SER A 54 3.84 -13.94 -17.16
C SER A 54 2.97 -15.05 -17.70
N PHE A 55 2.63 -14.96 -18.99
CA PHE A 55 1.97 -16.07 -19.68
C PHE A 55 3.03 -16.96 -20.33
N ASP A 56 2.87 -18.26 -20.19
CA ASP A 56 3.69 -19.22 -20.91
C ASP A 56 3.23 -19.38 -22.38
N ASN A 57 3.93 -20.22 -23.14
CA ASN A 57 3.63 -20.47 -24.56
C ASN A 57 2.27 -21.08 -24.81
N SER A 58 1.64 -21.67 -23.78
CA SER A 58 0.28 -22.25 -23.85
C SER A 58 -0.81 -21.24 -23.45
N GLY A 59 -0.42 -20.03 -23.04
CA GLY A 59 -1.33 -19.00 -22.55
C GLY A 59 -1.72 -19.17 -21.07
N CYS A 60 -1.05 -20.05 -20.33
CA CYS A 60 -1.29 -20.20 -18.90
C CYS A 60 -0.50 -19.15 -18.10
N LEU A 61 -1.18 -18.54 -17.11
CA LEU A 61 -0.57 -17.56 -16.21
C LEU A 61 0.37 -18.26 -15.24
N GLN A 62 1.64 -17.89 -15.28
CA GLN A 62 2.68 -18.32 -14.34
C GLN A 62 2.92 -17.23 -13.32
N LEU A 63 2.90 -17.60 -12.03
CA LEU A 63 3.15 -16.70 -10.90
C LEU A 63 4.42 -17.12 -10.18
N SER A 64 5.25 -16.16 -9.82
CA SER A 64 6.43 -16.36 -8.99
C SER A 64 6.33 -15.51 -7.72
N PRO A 65 6.92 -15.93 -6.58
CA PRO A 65 7.02 -15.08 -5.42
C PRO A 65 7.81 -13.81 -5.75
N TYR A 66 7.40 -12.68 -5.18
CA TYR A 66 8.16 -11.42 -5.28
C TYR A 66 9.55 -11.56 -4.69
N HIS A 67 9.64 -12.19 -3.52
CA HIS A 67 10.86 -12.70 -2.91
C HIS A 67 10.49 -13.95 -2.09
N ASP A 68 11.45 -14.80 -1.82
CA ASP A 68 11.30 -15.92 -0.89
C ASP A 68 11.89 -15.49 0.45
N GLN A 69 11.02 -15.37 1.49
CA GLN A 69 11.41 -14.79 2.77
C GLN A 69 10.99 -15.67 3.96
N ASP A 70 11.86 -15.76 4.95
CA ASP A 70 11.69 -16.44 6.22
C ASP A 70 11.95 -15.54 7.44
N TRP A 71 12.34 -14.28 7.21
CA TRP A 71 12.75 -13.33 8.26
C TRP A 71 11.59 -12.57 8.92
N CYS A 72 10.41 -12.53 8.31
CA CYS A 72 9.24 -11.81 8.82
C CYS A 72 8.09 -12.76 9.11
N THR A 73 7.77 -12.96 10.38
CA THR A 73 6.67 -13.84 10.82
C THR A 73 5.29 -13.22 10.65
N MET A 74 5.19 -11.89 10.40
CA MET A 74 3.95 -11.17 10.16
C MET A 74 3.56 -11.14 8.67
N SER A 75 4.35 -11.74 7.80
CA SER A 75 4.13 -11.70 6.35
C SER A 75 4.25 -13.10 5.76
N PRO A 76 3.54 -13.41 4.68
CA PRO A 76 3.69 -14.67 3.97
C PRO A 76 5.08 -14.77 3.31
N ALA A 77 5.55 -15.99 3.06
CA ALA A 77 6.88 -16.27 2.51
C ALA A 77 7.12 -15.61 1.14
N ASN A 78 6.07 -15.45 0.34
CA ASN A 78 6.19 -14.92 -1.02
C ASN A 78 6.30 -13.40 -1.11
N MET A 79 5.96 -12.65 -0.05
CA MET A 79 5.99 -11.19 -0.09
C MET A 79 5.87 -10.56 1.30
N CYS A 80 6.89 -9.84 1.74
CA CYS A 80 6.84 -9.00 2.94
C CYS A 80 6.67 -7.53 2.56
N LYS A 81 5.43 -7.02 2.66
CA LYS A 81 5.09 -5.62 2.31
C LYS A 81 5.83 -4.60 3.16
N GLY A 82 6.09 -4.91 4.44
CA GLY A 82 6.85 -4.02 5.31
C GLY A 82 8.30 -3.87 4.85
N HIS A 83 8.96 -4.96 4.45
CA HIS A 83 10.31 -4.91 3.89
C HIS A 83 10.33 -4.10 2.59
N ILE A 84 9.34 -4.30 1.71
CA ILE A 84 9.23 -3.55 0.45
C ILE A 84 9.06 -2.05 0.72
N LEU A 85 8.25 -1.68 1.72
CA LEU A 85 8.06 -0.29 2.12
C LEU A 85 9.37 0.35 2.60
N ASP A 86 10.10 -0.33 3.49
CA ASP A 86 11.39 0.14 4.00
C ASP A 86 12.40 0.33 2.86
N GLU A 87 12.50 -0.66 1.96
CA GLU A 87 13.40 -0.61 0.81
C GLU A 87 13.01 0.52 -0.15
N HIS A 88 11.72 0.70 -0.43
CA HIS A 88 11.24 1.80 -1.26
C HIS A 88 11.64 3.16 -0.67
N CYS A 89 11.38 3.37 0.62
CA CYS A 89 11.74 4.62 1.30
C CYS A 89 13.25 4.85 1.35
N ARG A 90 14.04 3.79 1.55
CA ARG A 90 15.50 3.86 1.60
C ARG A 90 16.13 4.14 0.24
N GLN A 91 15.59 3.55 -0.84
CA GLN A 91 16.12 3.69 -2.20
C GLN A 91 15.61 4.94 -2.92
N SER A 92 14.53 5.54 -2.42
CA SER A 92 13.97 6.75 -3.01
C SER A 92 14.95 7.92 -2.87
N SER A 93 15.14 8.67 -3.96
CA SER A 93 15.80 9.97 -3.91
C SER A 93 14.96 11.04 -3.20
N ILE A 94 13.69 10.76 -2.98
CA ILE A 94 12.74 11.63 -2.29
C ILE A 94 12.70 11.23 -0.82
N LYS A 95 12.94 12.19 0.08
CA LYS A 95 12.66 12.00 1.50
C LYS A 95 11.18 12.30 1.74
N TYR A 96 10.43 11.29 2.10
CA TYR A 96 8.99 11.44 2.38
C TYR A 96 8.78 12.02 3.78
N ASP A 97 8.05 13.13 3.86
CA ASP A 97 7.65 13.75 5.14
C ASP A 97 6.59 12.89 5.83
N VAL A 98 5.65 12.37 5.06
CA VAL A 98 4.55 11.52 5.52
C VAL A 98 4.40 10.33 4.58
N VAL A 99 4.24 9.14 5.16
CA VAL A 99 3.78 7.94 4.47
C VAL A 99 2.32 7.70 4.83
N ALA A 100 1.46 7.60 3.82
CA ALA A 100 0.07 7.24 3.99
C ALA A 100 -0.14 5.82 3.46
N PHE A 101 -0.41 4.87 4.35
CA PHE A 101 -0.58 3.46 4.02
C PHE A 101 -2.06 3.07 4.05
N VAL A 102 -2.57 2.48 2.97
CA VAL A 102 -3.95 1.99 2.86
C VAL A 102 -3.94 0.46 2.80
N GLY A 103 -4.73 -0.20 3.63
CA GLY A 103 -4.77 -1.67 3.65
C GLY A 103 -6.07 -2.23 4.18
N ASP A 104 -6.29 -3.54 3.99
CA ASP A 104 -7.45 -4.27 4.49
C ASP A 104 -7.11 -5.66 5.04
N GLY A 105 -6.02 -6.27 4.59
CA GLY A 105 -5.65 -7.66 4.88
C GLY A 105 -4.72 -7.84 6.07
N GLU A 106 -4.55 -9.10 6.49
CA GLU A 106 -3.62 -9.48 7.57
C GLU A 106 -2.16 -9.13 7.22
N ASN A 107 -1.77 -9.31 5.95
CA ASN A 107 -0.44 -9.00 5.47
C ASN A 107 -0.13 -7.49 5.39
N ASP A 108 -1.11 -6.64 5.67
CA ASP A 108 -0.96 -5.19 5.79
C ASP A 108 -0.57 -4.75 7.21
N PHE A 109 -0.60 -5.65 8.18
CA PHE A 109 -0.18 -5.35 9.55
C PHE A 109 1.34 -5.13 9.65
N CYS A 110 2.14 -5.96 8.99
CA CYS A 110 3.59 -5.81 8.97
C CYS A 110 4.07 -4.42 8.51
N PRO A 111 3.64 -3.86 7.35
CA PRO A 111 3.99 -2.49 7.00
C PRO A 111 3.42 -1.45 7.98
N THR A 112 2.24 -1.69 8.55
CA THR A 112 1.60 -0.77 9.50
C THR A 112 2.44 -0.54 10.76
N VAL A 113 3.02 -1.59 11.35
CA VAL A 113 3.87 -1.47 12.55
C VAL A 113 5.25 -0.86 12.29
N ARG A 114 5.60 -0.61 11.03
CA ARG A 114 6.84 0.05 10.62
C ARG A 114 6.67 1.54 10.33
N LEU A 115 5.43 2.03 10.34
CA LEU A 115 5.13 3.43 10.13
C LEU A 115 5.55 4.27 11.35
N ARG A 116 5.97 5.50 11.08
CA ARG A 116 6.39 6.47 12.09
C ARG A 116 5.17 7.19 12.70
N GLU A 117 5.36 7.89 13.78
CA GLU A 117 4.33 8.76 14.40
C GLU A 117 3.81 9.85 13.46
N THR A 118 4.65 10.31 12.52
CA THR A 118 4.29 11.29 11.48
C THR A 118 3.46 10.69 10.35
N ASP A 119 3.37 9.37 10.26
CA ASP A 119 2.71 8.65 9.18
C ASP A 119 1.23 8.37 9.50
N VAL A 120 0.47 7.97 8.48
CA VAL A 120 -0.95 7.67 8.63
C VAL A 120 -1.27 6.31 8.04
N VAL A 121 -2.02 5.49 8.79
CA VAL A 121 -2.56 4.23 8.26
C VAL A 121 -4.07 4.32 8.10
N PHE A 122 -4.55 3.81 6.98
CA PHE A 122 -5.95 3.73 6.60
C PHE A 122 -6.39 2.26 6.56
N PRO A 123 -6.79 1.64 7.68
CA PRO A 123 -7.35 0.30 7.68
C PRO A 123 -8.79 0.33 7.17
N ARG A 124 -9.18 -0.67 6.38
CA ARG A 124 -10.59 -0.82 5.98
C ARG A 124 -11.41 -1.32 7.17
N ARG A 125 -12.45 -0.56 7.55
CA ARG A 125 -13.28 -0.83 8.72
C ARG A 125 -13.88 -2.24 8.70
N GLY A 126 -13.72 -2.99 9.79
CA GLY A 126 -14.23 -4.34 9.96
C GLY A 126 -13.43 -5.44 9.23
N PHE A 127 -12.40 -5.10 8.47
CA PHE A 127 -11.52 -6.04 7.79
C PHE A 127 -10.35 -6.48 8.69
N PRO A 128 -9.57 -7.53 8.31
CA PRO A 128 -8.52 -8.08 9.16
C PRO A 128 -7.51 -7.06 9.69
N LEU A 129 -7.04 -6.11 8.85
CA LEU A 129 -6.11 -5.08 9.31
C LEU A 129 -6.70 -4.22 10.45
N ASP A 130 -7.96 -3.80 10.34
CA ASP A 130 -8.64 -2.99 11.36
C ASP A 130 -8.72 -3.73 12.70
N LYS A 131 -9.01 -5.04 12.65
CA LYS A 131 -9.04 -5.90 13.84
C LYS A 131 -7.65 -6.06 14.45
N HIS A 132 -6.62 -6.36 13.64
CA HIS A 132 -5.24 -6.49 14.10
C HIS A 132 -4.70 -5.20 14.73
N ILE A 133 -5.04 -4.03 14.18
CA ILE A 133 -4.66 -2.75 14.78
C ILE A 133 -5.38 -2.56 16.10
N THR A 134 -6.66 -2.91 16.21
CA THR A 134 -7.42 -2.79 17.45
C THR A 134 -6.83 -3.66 18.56
N GLU A 135 -6.44 -4.90 18.25
CA GLU A 135 -5.86 -5.87 19.16
C GLU A 135 -4.40 -5.56 19.52
N GLY A 136 -3.62 -5.00 18.60
CA GLY A 136 -2.20 -4.67 18.74
C GLY A 136 -1.91 -3.17 18.68
N ARG A 137 -2.80 -2.34 19.23
CA ARG A 137 -2.73 -0.86 19.12
C ARG A 137 -1.43 -0.28 19.67
N ASP A 138 -0.86 -0.86 20.68
CA ASP A 138 0.41 -0.51 21.29
C ASP A 138 1.63 -0.66 20.36
N LYS A 139 1.48 -1.43 19.27
CA LYS A 139 2.52 -1.65 18.26
C LYS A 139 2.48 -0.66 17.09
N VAL A 140 1.41 0.16 17.01
CA VAL A 140 1.19 1.07 15.89
C VAL A 140 1.44 2.51 16.32
N ALA A 141 2.57 3.07 15.88
CA ALA A 141 2.93 4.46 16.15
C ALA A 141 2.14 5.46 15.30
N ALA A 142 1.79 5.09 14.08
CA ALA A 142 1.11 5.95 13.11
C ALA A 142 -0.31 6.36 13.53
N THR A 143 -0.76 7.49 13.00
CA THR A 143 -2.16 7.91 13.14
C THR A 143 -3.08 6.95 12.38
N VAL A 144 -4.07 6.38 13.06
CA VAL A 144 -5.03 5.44 12.46
C VAL A 144 -6.30 6.17 12.02
N ARG A 145 -6.65 6.05 10.74
CA ARG A 145 -7.84 6.63 10.10
C ARG A 145 -8.63 5.55 9.36
N PRO A 146 -9.55 4.82 10.01
CA PRO A 146 -10.33 3.77 9.36
C PRO A 146 -11.23 4.32 8.25
N TRP A 147 -11.39 3.55 7.17
CA TRP A 147 -12.21 3.92 6.01
C TRP A 147 -13.22 2.83 5.65
N GLU A 148 -14.31 3.23 5.04
CA GLU A 148 -15.34 2.38 4.43
C GLU A 148 -15.39 2.61 2.92
N THR A 149 -15.24 3.86 2.51
CA THR A 149 -15.28 4.28 1.11
C THR A 149 -14.03 5.05 0.71
N GLY A 150 -13.76 5.15 -0.59
CA GLY A 150 -12.64 5.97 -1.09
C GLY A 150 -12.77 7.46 -0.77
N TYR A 151 -13.99 7.95 -0.46
CA TYR A 151 -14.22 9.33 -0.04
C TYR A 151 -13.67 9.60 1.37
N ASP A 152 -13.70 8.61 2.27
CA ASP A 152 -13.15 8.74 3.62
C ASP A 152 -11.62 8.95 3.54
N ILE A 153 -10.94 8.16 2.69
CA ILE A 153 -9.51 8.33 2.42
C ILE A 153 -9.23 9.72 1.83
N LEU A 154 -10.02 10.12 0.81
CA LEU A 154 -9.84 11.41 0.14
C LEU A 154 -9.98 12.58 1.13
N ASN A 155 -10.98 12.55 2.00
CA ASN A 155 -11.21 13.61 2.98
C ASN A 155 -10.10 13.65 4.03
N ALA A 156 -9.70 12.50 4.56
CA ALA A 156 -8.62 12.41 5.54
C ALA A 156 -7.26 12.86 4.95
N VAL A 157 -6.97 12.50 3.70
CA VAL A 157 -5.77 12.95 2.97
C VAL A 157 -5.79 14.49 2.83
N LYS A 158 -6.94 15.09 2.48
CA LYS A 158 -7.08 16.55 2.43
C LYS A 158 -6.81 17.20 3.79
N GLU A 159 -7.38 16.65 4.87
CA GLU A 159 -7.15 17.16 6.23
C GLU A 159 -5.66 17.11 6.62
N VAL A 160 -5.01 15.95 6.43
CA VAL A 160 -3.61 15.75 6.82
C VAL A 160 -2.66 16.63 6.02
N PHE A 161 -2.88 16.76 4.70
CA PHE A 161 -1.93 17.41 3.81
C PHE A 161 -2.27 18.87 3.46
N MET A 162 -3.50 19.31 3.62
CA MET A 162 -3.88 20.70 3.39
C MET A 162 -3.74 21.57 4.64
N ASN A 163 -3.94 21.00 5.84
CA ASN A 163 -3.75 21.70 7.11
C ASN A 163 -2.27 21.79 7.54
N ALA A 164 -1.37 21.01 6.96
CA ALA A 164 0.08 21.13 7.17
C ALA A 164 0.69 22.43 6.57
N LYS A 165 -0.12 23.28 5.93
CA LYS A 165 0.29 24.57 5.32
C LYS A 165 -0.14 25.79 6.13
N ALA A 166 -0.76 25.62 7.28
CA ALA A 166 -1.09 26.69 8.20
C ALA A 166 -0.11 26.71 9.38
#